data_eab8fb4537a26134b663f21fed59acf4
#
_entry.id   eab8fb4537a26134b663f21fed59acf4
#
_cell.length_a   1.000
_cell.length_b   1.000
_cell.length_c   1.000
_cell.angle_alpha   90.00
_cell.angle_beta   90.00
_cell.angle_gamma   90.00
#
_symmetry.space_group_name_H-M   'P 1'
#
loop_
_entity.id
_entity.type
_entity.pdbx_description
1 polymer ?
#
loop_
_entity_poly.entity_id
_entity_poly.type
_entity_poly.pdbx_seq_one_letter_code
_entity_poly.pdbx_strand_id
1 'polypeptide(L)'
;MTAPRVAEALNQALREVMAGRPGLYLLGEDILDPYGGAFRVTRGLSTLFPDRVLGMPISESAIVGIGNGFALAGDEVIAEIMFGDFITLAVDQICNFAAKSATMYGRPVRLSTVVRCPVGGGRGYGPTHSQSLQKHFVGFPNLVLAELSPFHDPRWLLDRLLDLGRPAILFEDKQLYARRAFRDGVIDDLFGYAPVGDGDWVRVAAHGEAALDIALVAPGGLAHRAVQAARTLLLEHDLLPQILTPATLYPVDTAPVLEAIGACGRVVIVEDSTAGGTWGAEVASRCTGQAFADLAAPIALVHAPDSIIPSAAHLEQAVSVTPDRIVARALELAHA
;
A
#
# COMPACT_ATOMS: atom_id res chain seq x y z
N MET A 1 8.21 11.20 23.32
CA MET A 1 8.34 12.00 22.05
C MET A 1 7.12 11.70 21.19
N THR A 2 6.57 12.69 20.50
CA THR A 2 5.44 12.48 19.59
C THR A 2 5.90 11.64 18.39
N ALA A 3 5.08 10.66 17.97
CA ALA A 3 5.38 9.83 16.79
C ALA A 3 5.59 10.70 15.53
N PRO A 4 6.56 10.39 14.65
CA PRO A 4 6.80 11.14 13.42
C PRO A 4 5.61 11.01 12.47
N ARG A 5 5.53 11.93 11.52
CA ARG A 5 4.63 11.75 10.38
C ARG A 5 5.15 10.63 9.47
N VAL A 6 4.25 9.99 8.74
CA VAL A 6 4.63 8.88 7.82
C VAL A 6 5.70 9.33 6.82
N ALA A 7 5.58 10.54 6.25
CA ALA A 7 6.62 11.08 5.34
C ALA A 7 7.99 11.24 6.03
N GLU A 8 8.01 11.64 7.31
CA GLU A 8 9.24 11.78 8.10
C GLU A 8 9.84 10.42 8.43
N ALA A 9 8.99 9.44 8.78
CA ALA A 9 9.42 8.07 9.02
C ALA A 9 10.00 7.42 7.76
N LEU A 10 9.36 7.65 6.60
CA LEU A 10 9.83 7.15 5.31
C LEU A 10 11.15 7.81 4.90
N ASN A 11 11.31 9.14 5.10
CA ASN A 11 12.60 9.82 4.87
C ASN A 11 13.70 9.22 5.73
N GLN A 12 13.42 8.99 7.02
CA GLN A 12 14.38 8.36 7.93
C GLN A 12 14.73 6.94 7.49
N ALA A 13 13.72 6.15 7.09
CA ALA A 13 13.92 4.80 6.57
C ALA A 13 14.83 4.78 5.33
N LEU A 14 14.58 5.67 4.36
CA LEU A 14 15.43 5.82 3.17
C LEU A 14 16.88 6.17 3.53
N ARG A 15 17.11 7.07 4.50
CA ARG A 15 18.46 7.40 4.99
C ARG A 15 19.18 6.18 5.55
N GLU A 16 18.50 5.42 6.38
CA GLU A 16 19.06 4.24 7.05
C GLU A 16 19.32 3.10 6.07
N VAL A 17 18.40 2.84 5.16
CA VAL A 17 18.55 1.80 4.12
C VAL A 17 19.71 2.15 3.19
N MET A 18 19.81 3.41 2.72
CA MET A 18 20.92 3.87 1.86
C MET A 18 22.27 3.87 2.60
N ALA A 19 22.28 4.17 3.89
CA ALA A 19 23.50 4.10 4.69
C ALA A 19 24.00 2.65 4.87
N GLY A 20 23.07 1.70 5.03
CA GLY A 20 23.38 0.28 5.21
C GLY A 20 23.69 -0.47 3.91
N ARG A 21 23.36 0.10 2.73
CA ARG A 21 23.47 -0.54 1.41
C ARG A 21 24.31 0.34 0.47
N PRO A 22 25.64 0.15 0.37
CA PRO A 22 26.51 0.99 -0.47
C PRO A 22 26.17 0.96 -1.97
N GLY A 23 25.59 -0.14 -2.47
CA GLY A 23 25.15 -0.32 -3.86
C GLY A 23 23.71 0.09 -4.12
N LEU A 24 23.06 0.81 -3.19
CA LEU A 24 21.70 1.28 -3.40
C LEU A 24 21.68 2.69 -3.99
N TYR A 25 20.99 2.84 -5.12
CA TYR A 25 20.74 4.10 -5.81
C TYR A 25 19.28 4.53 -5.67
N LEU A 26 19.06 5.83 -5.57
CA LEU A 26 17.71 6.46 -5.60
C LEU A 26 17.62 7.35 -6.85
N LEU A 27 16.65 7.06 -7.71
CA LEU A 27 16.40 7.80 -8.94
C LEU A 27 15.00 8.43 -8.90
N GLY A 28 14.83 9.61 -9.45
CA GLY A 28 13.51 10.23 -9.58
C GLY A 28 13.56 11.68 -10.03
N GLU A 29 12.39 12.24 -10.26
CA GLU A 29 12.18 13.62 -10.65
C GLU A 29 12.20 14.53 -9.42
N ASP A 30 12.89 15.65 -9.50
CA ASP A 30 12.91 16.70 -8.47
C ASP A 30 13.34 16.21 -7.07
N ILE A 31 13.97 15.05 -6.96
CA ILE A 31 14.36 14.42 -5.68
C ILE A 31 15.58 15.05 -5.02
N LEU A 32 16.31 15.91 -5.75
CA LEU A 32 17.52 16.55 -5.23
C LEU A 32 17.20 17.70 -4.27
N ASP A 33 18.15 17.97 -3.38
CA ASP A 33 18.09 19.14 -2.49
C ASP A 33 18.23 20.45 -3.28
N PRO A 34 17.59 21.53 -2.81
CA PRO A 34 16.83 21.67 -1.55
C PRO A 34 15.37 21.22 -1.64
N TYR A 35 14.87 20.81 -2.81
CA TYR A 35 13.46 20.48 -3.01
C TYR A 35 13.08 19.16 -2.31
N GLY A 36 13.77 18.07 -2.61
CA GLY A 36 13.61 16.79 -1.92
C GLY A 36 12.34 16.03 -2.29
N GLY A 37 11.90 16.11 -3.56
CA GLY A 37 10.69 15.47 -4.07
C GLY A 37 9.40 16.25 -3.77
N ALA A 38 8.34 15.97 -4.52
CA ALA A 38 7.05 16.66 -4.42
C ALA A 38 6.44 16.61 -2.99
N PHE A 39 6.74 15.58 -2.23
CA PHE A 39 6.25 15.37 -0.86
C PHE A 39 7.37 15.47 0.19
N ARG A 40 8.57 15.92 -0.20
CA ARG A 40 9.77 16.07 0.65
C ARG A 40 10.25 14.78 1.30
N VAL A 41 9.87 13.64 0.79
CA VAL A 41 10.30 12.33 1.30
C VAL A 41 11.80 12.10 1.08
N THR A 42 12.37 12.65 0.01
CA THR A 42 13.81 12.49 -0.32
C THR A 42 14.69 13.63 0.16
N ARG A 43 14.13 14.60 0.89
CA ARG A 43 14.86 15.79 1.36
C ARG A 43 16.09 15.42 2.20
N GLY A 44 17.23 16.01 1.87
CA GLY A 44 18.52 15.81 2.56
C GLY A 44 19.27 14.57 2.07
N LEU A 45 18.66 13.70 1.24
CA LEU A 45 19.31 12.48 0.78
C LEU A 45 20.42 12.75 -0.23
N SER A 46 20.21 13.66 -1.20
CA SER A 46 21.24 14.01 -2.19
C SER A 46 22.44 14.72 -1.56
N THR A 47 22.24 15.44 -0.47
CA THR A 47 23.35 16.03 0.30
C THR A 47 24.15 14.94 1.04
N LEU A 48 23.49 13.90 1.56
CA LEU A 48 24.14 12.81 2.29
C LEU A 48 24.79 11.77 1.35
N PHE A 49 24.19 11.54 0.18
CA PHE A 49 24.59 10.52 -0.78
C PHE A 49 24.67 11.10 -2.21
N PRO A 50 25.57 12.08 -2.45
CA PRO A 50 25.57 12.85 -3.72
C PRO A 50 25.76 12.00 -4.97
N ASP A 51 26.52 10.89 -4.88
CA ASP A 51 26.79 10.01 -6.01
C ASP A 51 25.74 8.91 -6.21
N ARG A 52 24.74 8.83 -5.33
CA ARG A 52 23.74 7.75 -5.33
C ARG A 52 22.29 8.22 -5.36
N VAL A 53 22.06 9.53 -5.25
CA VAL A 53 20.74 10.13 -5.44
C VAL A 53 20.77 10.91 -6.74
N LEU A 54 20.10 10.39 -7.77
CA LEU A 54 20.20 10.85 -9.14
C LEU A 54 18.90 11.51 -9.58
N GLY A 55 18.98 12.84 -9.84
CA GLY A 55 17.88 13.58 -10.43
C GLY A 55 17.69 13.20 -11.89
N MET A 56 16.48 12.85 -12.26
CA MET A 56 16.10 12.41 -13.59
C MET A 56 15.22 13.45 -14.29
N PRO A 57 15.23 13.51 -15.63
CA PRO A 57 14.24 14.29 -16.37
C PRO A 57 12.84 13.66 -16.20
N ILE A 58 11.79 14.43 -16.51
CA ILE A 58 10.40 13.94 -16.55
C ILE A 58 10.27 12.89 -17.65
N SER A 59 10.49 11.64 -17.27
CA SER A 59 10.36 10.46 -18.15
C SER A 59 10.31 9.20 -17.29
N GLU A 60 9.15 8.80 -16.85
CA GLU A 60 8.95 7.69 -15.92
C GLU A 60 9.44 6.36 -16.51
N SER A 61 9.25 6.16 -17.82
CA SER A 61 9.80 5.01 -18.53
C SER A 61 11.33 4.98 -18.47
N ALA A 62 12.00 6.13 -18.63
CA ALA A 62 13.46 6.20 -18.54
C ALA A 62 13.96 6.01 -17.10
N ILE A 63 13.26 6.57 -16.10
CA ILE A 63 13.60 6.42 -14.68
C ILE A 63 13.62 4.94 -14.32
N VAL A 64 12.55 4.20 -14.61
CA VAL A 64 12.45 2.77 -14.30
C VAL A 64 13.40 1.95 -15.17
N GLY A 65 13.52 2.27 -16.46
CA GLY A 65 14.42 1.57 -17.40
C GLY A 65 15.90 1.68 -17.01
N ILE A 66 16.35 2.88 -16.64
CA ILE A 66 17.72 3.12 -16.13
C ILE A 66 17.91 2.39 -14.79
N GLY A 67 16.93 2.47 -13.88
CA GLY A 67 16.98 1.73 -12.62
C GLY A 67 17.10 0.22 -12.83
N ASN A 68 16.37 -0.35 -13.76
CA ASN A 68 16.51 -1.76 -14.13
C ASN A 68 17.90 -2.07 -14.69
N GLY A 69 18.50 -1.14 -15.43
CA GLY A 69 19.89 -1.26 -15.92
C GLY A 69 20.91 -1.36 -14.78
N PHE A 70 20.80 -0.50 -13.76
CA PHE A 70 21.63 -0.57 -12.54
C PHE A 70 21.43 -1.91 -11.82
N ALA A 71 20.17 -2.34 -11.66
CA ALA A 71 19.87 -3.60 -10.99
C ALA A 71 20.42 -4.82 -11.75
N LEU A 72 20.42 -4.81 -13.08
CA LEU A 72 21.07 -5.83 -13.91
C LEU A 72 22.59 -5.82 -13.79
N ALA A 73 23.19 -4.66 -13.52
CA ALA A 73 24.63 -4.53 -13.26
C ALA A 73 25.04 -5.03 -11.87
N GLY A 74 24.08 -5.33 -11.00
CA GLY A 74 24.29 -5.90 -9.66
C GLY A 74 24.05 -4.92 -8.51
N ASP A 75 23.59 -3.71 -8.81
CA ASP A 75 23.21 -2.72 -7.83
C ASP A 75 21.76 -2.94 -7.34
N GLU A 76 21.33 -2.16 -6.35
CA GLU A 76 19.95 -2.07 -5.88
C GLU A 76 19.39 -0.70 -6.23
N VAL A 77 18.09 -0.62 -6.53
CA VAL A 77 17.49 0.64 -6.96
C VAL A 77 16.14 0.90 -6.28
N ILE A 78 15.98 2.13 -5.83
CA ILE A 78 14.66 2.70 -5.56
C ILE A 78 14.41 3.78 -6.63
N ALA A 79 13.36 3.60 -7.44
CA ALA A 79 12.93 4.53 -8.46
C ALA A 79 11.64 5.24 -8.00
N GLU A 80 11.69 6.57 -7.82
CA GLU A 80 10.51 7.35 -7.42
C GLU A 80 9.76 7.83 -8.66
N ILE A 81 8.49 7.46 -8.79
CA ILE A 81 7.53 8.06 -9.71
C ILE A 81 6.81 9.17 -8.91
N MET A 82 6.85 10.41 -9.39
CA MET A 82 6.38 11.57 -8.62
C MET A 82 4.90 11.48 -8.23
N PHE A 83 4.03 10.99 -9.14
CA PHE A 83 2.63 10.70 -8.90
C PHE A 83 2.25 9.35 -9.51
N GLY A 84 1.47 8.58 -8.78
CA GLY A 84 1.09 7.22 -9.14
C GLY A 84 0.38 7.08 -10.48
N ASP A 85 -0.36 8.10 -10.88
CA ASP A 85 -1.02 8.12 -12.20
C ASP A 85 -0.02 7.92 -13.34
N PHE A 86 1.20 8.44 -13.20
CA PHE A 86 2.24 8.36 -14.23
C PHE A 86 3.03 7.04 -14.24
N ILE A 87 2.79 6.13 -13.30
CA ILE A 87 3.36 4.77 -13.39
C ILE A 87 2.88 4.07 -14.67
N THR A 88 1.75 4.50 -15.23
CA THR A 88 1.24 4.00 -16.51
C THR A 88 2.21 4.22 -17.67
N LEU A 89 3.07 5.25 -17.62
CA LEU A 89 4.12 5.51 -18.59
C LEU A 89 5.30 4.54 -18.46
N ALA A 90 5.45 3.87 -17.32
CA ALA A 90 6.52 2.91 -17.03
C ALA A 90 6.06 1.43 -17.10
N VAL A 91 4.82 1.16 -17.47
CA VAL A 91 4.26 -0.21 -17.51
C VAL A 91 5.14 -1.17 -18.30
N ASP A 92 5.64 -0.76 -19.47
CA ASP A 92 6.51 -1.59 -20.30
C ASP A 92 7.79 -1.98 -19.55
N GLN A 93 8.44 -1.01 -18.92
CA GLN A 93 9.68 -1.23 -18.17
C GLN A 93 9.49 -2.07 -16.91
N ILE A 94 8.31 -2.04 -16.30
CA ILE A 94 7.95 -2.85 -15.14
C ILE A 94 7.53 -4.26 -15.58
N CYS A 95 6.54 -4.36 -16.47
CA CYS A 95 5.86 -5.62 -16.77
C CYS A 95 6.55 -6.44 -17.87
N ASN A 96 7.06 -5.79 -18.92
CA ASN A 96 7.70 -6.48 -20.04
C ASN A 96 9.19 -6.67 -19.82
N PHE A 97 9.84 -5.74 -19.15
CA PHE A 97 11.27 -5.83 -18.89
C PHE A 97 11.58 -6.39 -17.50
N ALA A 98 11.31 -5.64 -16.41
CA ALA A 98 11.72 -6.03 -15.07
C ALA A 98 11.15 -7.38 -14.62
N ALA A 99 9.83 -7.56 -14.74
CA ALA A 99 9.17 -8.79 -14.29
C ALA A 99 9.64 -10.03 -15.09
N LYS A 100 9.95 -9.89 -16.39
CA LYS A 100 10.38 -10.99 -17.25
C LYS A 100 11.90 -11.23 -17.24
N SER A 101 12.70 -10.27 -16.79
CA SER A 101 14.17 -10.37 -16.75
C SER A 101 14.66 -11.57 -15.93
N ALA A 102 13.88 -12.05 -14.98
CA ALA A 102 14.20 -13.26 -14.21
C ALA A 102 14.53 -14.49 -15.10
N THR A 103 13.99 -14.54 -16.32
CA THR A 103 14.12 -15.70 -17.22
C THR A 103 14.64 -15.37 -18.61
N MET A 104 14.70 -14.09 -19.02
CA MET A 104 15.02 -13.69 -20.39
C MET A 104 16.46 -14.00 -20.82
N TYR A 105 17.38 -14.14 -19.87
CA TYR A 105 18.82 -14.27 -20.15
C TYR A 105 19.33 -15.71 -20.04
N GLY A 106 18.45 -16.71 -20.06
CA GLY A 106 18.82 -18.12 -19.96
C GLY A 106 19.40 -18.54 -18.60
N ARG A 107 19.36 -17.67 -17.62
CA ARG A 107 19.78 -17.89 -16.23
C ARG A 107 18.91 -17.04 -15.30
N PRO A 108 18.72 -17.44 -14.04
CA PRO A 108 18.08 -16.58 -13.04
C PRO A 108 18.87 -15.27 -12.88
N VAL A 109 18.16 -14.15 -12.88
CA VAL A 109 18.73 -12.82 -12.65
C VAL A 109 18.05 -12.22 -11.42
N ARG A 110 18.87 -11.76 -10.48
CA ARG A 110 18.41 -10.91 -9.38
C ARG A 110 18.20 -9.50 -9.93
N LEU A 111 17.02 -8.92 -9.70
CA LEU A 111 16.69 -7.57 -10.13
C LEU A 111 16.00 -6.82 -8.99
N SER A 112 16.80 -6.19 -8.13
CA SER A 112 16.32 -5.45 -6.95
C SER A 112 15.96 -4.02 -7.33
N THR A 113 14.83 -3.85 -8.02
CA THR A 113 14.24 -2.53 -8.34
C THR A 113 12.94 -2.37 -7.57
N VAL A 114 12.86 -1.36 -6.70
CA VAL A 114 11.64 -0.94 -6.01
C VAL A 114 11.16 0.37 -6.61
N VAL A 115 9.99 0.36 -7.24
CA VAL A 115 9.34 1.56 -7.76
C VAL A 115 8.44 2.14 -6.67
N ARG A 116 8.80 3.30 -6.11
CA ARG A 116 7.95 4.04 -5.17
C ARG A 116 6.92 4.84 -5.93
N CYS A 117 5.67 4.77 -5.50
CA CYS A 117 4.54 5.26 -6.26
C CYS A 117 3.51 5.94 -5.33
N PRO A 118 3.56 7.28 -5.14
CA PRO A 118 2.56 8.01 -4.36
C PRO A 118 1.19 8.00 -5.05
N VAL A 119 0.17 7.40 -4.41
CA VAL A 119 -1.19 7.21 -4.95
C VAL A 119 -2.26 7.91 -4.12
N GLY A 120 -3.52 7.83 -4.56
CA GLY A 120 -4.69 8.27 -3.83
C GLY A 120 -5.02 9.76 -3.96
N GLY A 121 -6.26 10.10 -3.67
CA GLY A 121 -6.84 11.43 -3.75
C GLY A 121 -6.85 12.21 -2.43
N GLY A 122 -7.86 13.08 -2.28
CA GLY A 122 -8.10 13.85 -1.06
C GLY A 122 -7.29 15.14 -0.93
N ARG A 123 -6.69 15.62 -2.03
CA ARG A 123 -5.87 16.83 -2.06
C ARG A 123 -6.28 17.84 -3.16
N GLY A 124 -7.36 17.56 -3.89
CA GLY A 124 -7.83 18.43 -4.98
C GLY A 124 -6.96 18.41 -6.23
N TYR A 125 -6.11 17.38 -6.41
CA TYR A 125 -5.22 17.28 -7.57
C TYR A 125 -5.92 16.87 -8.86
N GLY A 126 -7.18 16.44 -8.77
CA GLY A 126 -8.02 16.10 -9.92
C GLY A 126 -7.69 14.78 -10.58
N PRO A 127 -8.18 14.57 -11.81
CA PRO A 127 -8.29 13.23 -12.42
C PRO A 127 -6.97 12.53 -12.73
N THR A 128 -5.89 13.30 -12.94
CA THR A 128 -4.60 12.75 -13.42
C THR A 128 -3.52 12.68 -12.33
N HIS A 129 -3.87 13.00 -11.06
CA HIS A 129 -2.91 13.02 -9.95
C HIS A 129 -3.51 12.42 -8.66
N SER A 130 -4.64 11.73 -8.74
CA SER A 130 -5.38 11.27 -7.56
C SER A 130 -5.77 9.80 -7.60
N GLN A 131 -5.42 9.06 -8.64
CA GLN A 131 -5.83 7.68 -8.81
C GLN A 131 -5.03 6.71 -7.91
N SER A 132 -5.66 5.57 -7.61
CA SER A 132 -5.06 4.40 -6.98
C SER A 132 -5.05 3.26 -8.01
N LEU A 133 -3.87 2.92 -8.53
CA LEU A 133 -3.71 2.09 -9.73
C LEU A 133 -3.19 0.67 -9.45
N GLN A 134 -3.18 0.23 -8.18
CA GLN A 134 -2.67 -1.06 -7.74
C GLN A 134 -3.25 -2.22 -8.57
N LYS A 135 -4.55 -2.18 -8.86
CA LYS A 135 -5.27 -3.22 -9.59
C LYS A 135 -4.70 -3.54 -10.98
N HIS A 136 -4.08 -2.57 -11.64
CA HIS A 136 -3.52 -2.76 -12.99
C HIS A 136 -2.24 -3.60 -13.02
N PHE A 137 -1.64 -3.86 -11.85
CA PHE A 137 -0.41 -4.63 -11.71
C PHE A 137 -0.62 -5.98 -11.03
N VAL A 138 -1.81 -6.27 -10.53
CA VAL A 138 -2.14 -7.58 -9.94
C VAL A 138 -2.08 -8.66 -11.02
N GLY A 139 -1.41 -9.77 -10.70
CA GLY A 139 -1.32 -10.93 -11.60
C GLY A 139 -0.10 -10.96 -12.51
N PHE A 140 0.77 -9.93 -12.53
CA PHE A 140 2.03 -10.03 -13.28
C PHE A 140 3.01 -10.98 -12.59
N PRO A 141 3.45 -12.07 -13.26
CA PRO A 141 4.41 -13.01 -12.70
C PRO A 141 5.72 -12.31 -12.33
N ASN A 142 6.34 -12.73 -11.22
CA ASN A 142 7.60 -12.21 -10.70
C ASN A 142 7.59 -10.73 -10.24
N LEU A 143 6.47 -10.02 -10.34
CA LEU A 143 6.30 -8.69 -9.76
C LEU A 143 5.77 -8.79 -8.34
N VAL A 144 6.25 -7.94 -7.44
CA VAL A 144 5.73 -7.81 -6.08
C VAL A 144 5.02 -6.46 -5.95
N LEU A 145 3.82 -6.46 -5.39
CA LEU A 145 3.08 -5.23 -5.06
C LEU A 145 2.99 -5.10 -3.55
N ALA A 146 3.41 -3.98 -3.04
CA ALA A 146 3.29 -3.64 -1.62
C ALA A 146 2.64 -2.28 -1.44
N GLU A 147 2.04 -2.05 -0.28
CA GLU A 147 1.46 -0.76 0.07
C GLU A 147 1.81 -0.38 1.50
N LEU A 148 2.35 0.83 1.68
CA LEU A 148 2.71 1.35 2.98
C LEU A 148 1.45 1.68 3.79
N SER A 149 1.34 1.11 4.99
CA SER A 149 0.25 1.38 5.93
C SER A 149 0.74 2.19 7.13
N PRO A 150 -0.16 2.74 7.96
CA PRO A 150 0.23 3.46 9.17
C PRO A 150 0.80 2.56 10.29
N PHE A 151 0.75 1.24 10.12
CA PHE A 151 1.16 0.24 11.12
C PHE A 151 2.50 -0.41 10.81
N HIS A 152 2.92 -0.45 9.53
CA HIS A 152 4.17 -1.06 9.12
C HIS A 152 5.34 -0.07 9.24
N ASP A 153 6.48 -0.56 9.72
CA ASP A 153 7.72 0.21 9.71
C ASP A 153 8.21 0.38 8.26
N PRO A 154 8.35 1.62 7.74
CA PRO A 154 8.82 1.85 6.37
C PRO A 154 10.21 1.26 6.11
N ARG A 155 11.08 1.22 7.10
CA ARG A 155 12.42 0.63 6.97
C ARG A 155 12.35 -0.87 6.76
N TRP A 156 11.60 -1.57 7.62
CA TRP A 156 11.37 -3.01 7.48
C TRP A 156 10.82 -3.36 6.08
N LEU A 157 9.84 -2.56 5.61
CA LEU A 157 9.22 -2.79 4.31
C LEU A 157 10.20 -2.59 3.15
N LEU A 158 10.99 -1.50 3.16
CA LEU A 158 11.99 -1.23 2.13
C LEU A 158 13.08 -2.31 2.12
N ASP A 159 13.63 -2.69 3.29
CA ASP A 159 14.63 -3.75 3.40
C ASP A 159 14.07 -5.07 2.86
N ARG A 160 12.84 -5.44 3.27
CA ARG A 160 12.15 -6.64 2.78
C ARG A 160 12.03 -6.66 1.26
N LEU A 161 11.57 -5.57 0.64
CA LEU A 161 11.37 -5.50 -0.81
C LEU A 161 12.70 -5.60 -1.58
N LEU A 162 13.75 -4.94 -1.11
CA LEU A 162 15.09 -5.00 -1.74
C LEU A 162 15.71 -6.39 -1.60
N ASP A 163 15.54 -7.05 -0.46
CA ASP A 163 16.09 -8.40 -0.20
C ASP A 163 15.45 -9.48 -1.05
N LEU A 164 14.21 -9.29 -1.52
CA LEU A 164 13.56 -10.23 -2.45
C LEU A 164 14.35 -10.45 -3.73
N GLY A 165 15.15 -9.47 -4.18
CA GLY A 165 15.88 -9.56 -5.45
C GLY A 165 14.97 -9.65 -6.67
N ARG A 166 13.75 -9.15 -6.57
CA ARG A 166 12.70 -9.14 -7.58
C ARG A 166 12.16 -7.72 -7.73
N PRO A 167 11.65 -7.35 -8.92
CA PRO A 167 11.03 -6.05 -9.09
C PRO A 167 9.80 -5.92 -8.19
N ALA A 168 9.67 -4.77 -7.56
CA ALA A 168 8.55 -4.46 -6.68
C ALA A 168 8.00 -3.06 -6.96
N ILE A 169 6.70 -2.85 -6.70
CA ILE A 169 6.08 -1.54 -6.62
C ILE A 169 5.65 -1.32 -5.18
N LEU A 170 6.08 -0.22 -4.58
CA LEU A 170 5.65 0.24 -3.28
C LEU A 170 4.69 1.41 -3.45
N PHE A 171 3.41 1.17 -3.26
CA PHE A 171 2.38 2.20 -3.26
C PHE A 171 2.33 2.91 -1.92
N GLU A 172 2.14 4.23 -1.96
CA GLU A 172 2.15 5.09 -0.79
C GLU A 172 0.96 6.08 -0.86
N ASP A 173 -0.05 5.90 0.00
CA ASP A 173 -1.18 6.84 0.04
C ASP A 173 -0.70 8.23 0.47
N LYS A 174 -0.86 9.22 -0.40
CA LYS A 174 -0.48 10.62 -0.16
C LYS A 174 -1.15 11.24 1.07
N GLN A 175 -2.33 10.75 1.46
CA GLN A 175 -2.98 11.23 2.68
C GLN A 175 -2.25 10.80 3.94
N LEU A 176 -1.58 9.65 3.92
CA LEU A 176 -0.78 9.18 5.06
C LEU A 176 0.43 10.05 5.34
N TYR A 177 1.02 10.69 4.33
CA TYR A 177 2.25 11.44 4.51
C TYR A 177 2.18 12.50 5.61
N ALA A 178 1.01 13.14 5.78
CA ALA A 178 0.79 14.15 6.81
C ALA A 178 0.32 13.57 8.16
N ARG A 179 -0.05 12.28 8.20
CA ARG A 179 -0.54 11.61 9.39
C ARG A 179 0.63 11.05 10.21
N ARG A 180 0.41 10.87 11.52
CA ARG A 180 1.38 10.20 12.38
C ARG A 180 1.30 8.69 12.18
N ALA A 181 2.46 8.04 12.11
CA ALA A 181 2.54 6.59 12.17
C ALA A 181 2.13 6.10 13.57
N PHE A 182 1.48 4.96 13.66
CA PHE A 182 1.24 4.29 14.93
C PHE A 182 2.52 3.59 15.39
N ARG A 183 2.70 3.44 16.70
CA ARG A 183 3.87 2.80 17.31
C ARG A 183 3.47 1.98 18.53
N ASP A 184 4.34 1.05 18.87
CA ASP A 184 4.28 0.28 20.12
C ASP A 184 2.97 -0.51 20.30
N GLY A 185 2.29 -0.87 19.19
CA GLY A 185 1.07 -1.66 19.22
C GLY A 185 -0.18 -0.89 19.67
N VAL A 186 -0.08 0.43 19.86
CA VAL A 186 -1.18 1.26 20.39
C VAL A 186 -1.74 2.16 19.29
N ILE A 187 -3.04 2.18 19.15
CA ILE A 187 -3.78 3.15 18.31
C ILE A 187 -4.38 4.23 19.20
N ASP A 188 -5.20 3.83 20.17
CA ASP A 188 -5.88 4.70 21.11
C ASP A 188 -6.39 3.91 22.32
N ASP A 189 -7.36 4.46 23.06
CA ASP A 189 -7.99 3.86 24.24
C ASP A 189 -8.89 2.65 23.92
N LEU A 190 -9.32 2.48 22.68
CA LEU A 190 -10.20 1.38 22.24
C LEU A 190 -9.43 0.29 21.51
N PHE A 191 -8.44 0.66 20.69
CA PHE A 191 -7.80 -0.26 19.75
C PHE A 191 -6.30 -0.35 19.95
N GLY A 192 -5.79 -1.57 19.86
CA GLY A 192 -4.39 -1.89 19.68
C GLY A 192 -4.15 -2.59 18.35
N TYR A 193 -2.87 -2.78 17.99
CA TYR A 193 -2.51 -3.53 16.80
C TYR A 193 -1.29 -4.43 17.07
N ALA A 194 -1.22 -5.54 16.35
CA ALA A 194 -0.11 -6.48 16.42
C ALA A 194 0.20 -7.06 15.04
N PRO A 195 1.46 -7.41 14.76
CA PRO A 195 1.83 -8.14 13.55
C PRO A 195 1.23 -9.55 13.58
N VAL A 196 0.91 -10.09 12.41
CA VAL A 196 0.48 -11.47 12.18
C VAL A 196 1.61 -12.19 11.44
N GLY A 197 2.00 -13.36 11.93
CA GLY A 197 3.04 -14.16 11.31
C GLY A 197 4.40 -13.43 11.24
N ASP A 198 4.94 -13.28 10.05
CA ASP A 198 6.21 -12.60 9.77
C ASP A 198 6.12 -11.06 9.75
N GLY A 199 4.94 -10.52 10.04
CA GLY A 199 4.68 -9.08 10.06
C GLY A 199 4.20 -8.50 8.73
N ASP A 200 4.00 -9.32 7.71
CA ASP A 200 3.41 -8.85 6.43
C ASP A 200 1.95 -8.40 6.59
N TRP A 201 1.25 -9.00 7.53
CA TRP A 201 -0.07 -8.58 7.95
C TRP A 201 -0.05 -7.96 9.34
N VAL A 202 -0.91 -6.99 9.56
CA VAL A 202 -1.19 -6.42 10.88
C VAL A 202 -2.67 -6.59 11.18
N ARG A 203 -2.95 -7.04 12.41
CA ARG A 203 -4.29 -7.12 12.98
C ARG A 203 -4.51 -5.96 13.95
N VAL A 204 -5.59 -5.22 13.74
CA VAL A 204 -6.11 -4.24 14.71
C VAL A 204 -7.31 -4.86 15.40
N ALA A 205 -7.34 -4.81 16.73
CA ALA A 205 -8.45 -5.32 17.54
C ALA A 205 -8.76 -4.38 18.71
N ALA A 206 -9.98 -4.46 19.22
CA ALA A 206 -10.36 -3.77 20.45
C ALA A 206 -9.66 -4.39 21.66
N HIS A 207 -9.39 -3.56 22.68
CA HIS A 207 -8.84 -4.05 23.94
C HIS A 207 -9.87 -4.89 24.68
N GLY A 208 -9.44 -6.02 25.27
CA GLY A 208 -10.30 -6.84 26.15
C GLY A 208 -11.19 -7.85 25.44
N GLU A 209 -10.68 -8.53 24.47
CA GLU A 209 -11.26 -9.66 23.69
C GLU A 209 -12.71 -10.08 23.96
N ALA A 210 -13.56 -9.91 22.96
CA ALA A 210 -14.88 -10.51 22.85
C ALA A 210 -14.96 -11.27 21.49
N ALA A 211 -16.09 -11.96 21.26
CA ALA A 211 -16.32 -12.63 19.98
C ALA A 211 -16.39 -11.61 18.85
N LEU A 212 -15.60 -11.85 17.81
CA LEU A 212 -15.54 -11.00 16.62
C LEU A 212 -16.83 -11.10 15.82
N ASP A 213 -17.40 -9.94 15.43
CA ASP A 213 -18.61 -9.88 14.62
C ASP A 213 -18.33 -9.70 13.13
N ILE A 214 -17.28 -8.95 12.80
CA ILE A 214 -16.95 -8.59 11.41
C ILE A 214 -15.45 -8.30 11.22
N ALA A 215 -14.90 -8.71 10.09
CA ALA A 215 -13.55 -8.38 9.69
C ALA A 215 -13.54 -7.33 8.56
N LEU A 216 -12.73 -6.28 8.72
CA LEU A 216 -12.45 -5.27 7.72
C LEU A 216 -11.05 -5.51 7.15
N VAL A 217 -10.92 -5.74 5.86
CA VAL A 217 -9.62 -5.89 5.19
C VAL A 217 -9.33 -4.60 4.45
N ALA A 218 -8.30 -3.86 4.89
CA ALA A 218 -8.03 -2.52 4.40
C ALA A 218 -6.51 -2.29 4.22
N PRO A 219 -5.98 -2.33 2.98
CA PRO A 219 -4.57 -2.06 2.70
C PRO A 219 -4.22 -0.57 2.83
N GLY A 220 -2.94 -0.30 3.01
CA GLY A 220 -2.34 1.03 2.90
C GLY A 220 -3.02 2.11 3.73
N GLY A 221 -3.28 3.24 3.10
CA GLY A 221 -3.95 4.39 3.73
C GLY A 221 -5.39 4.15 4.13
N LEU A 222 -6.06 3.18 3.52
CA LEU A 222 -7.42 2.79 3.88
C LEU A 222 -7.52 2.21 5.28
N ALA A 223 -6.46 1.64 5.81
CA ALA A 223 -6.40 1.15 7.19
C ALA A 223 -6.77 2.25 8.20
N HIS A 224 -6.38 3.49 7.94
CA HIS A 224 -6.75 4.62 8.81
C HIS A 224 -8.25 4.95 8.76
N ARG A 225 -8.87 4.81 7.59
CA ARG A 225 -10.33 4.98 7.41
C ARG A 225 -11.09 3.81 8.05
N ALA A 226 -10.55 2.60 7.94
CA ALA A 226 -11.10 1.42 8.58
C ALA A 226 -11.07 1.53 10.13
N VAL A 227 -10.02 2.12 10.73
CA VAL A 227 -10.00 2.41 12.18
C VAL A 227 -11.14 3.35 12.58
N GLN A 228 -11.41 4.39 11.79
CA GLN A 228 -12.52 5.30 12.05
C GLN A 228 -13.88 4.58 11.94
N ALA A 229 -14.05 3.76 10.88
CA ALA A 229 -15.25 2.94 10.72
C ALA A 229 -15.42 1.93 11.85
N ALA A 230 -14.34 1.26 12.27
CA ALA A 230 -14.34 0.32 13.37
C ALA A 230 -14.80 0.98 14.70
N ARG A 231 -14.34 2.21 14.94
CA ARG A 231 -14.80 2.98 16.12
C ARG A 231 -16.30 3.25 16.09
N THR A 232 -16.86 3.66 14.96
CA THR A 232 -18.30 3.87 14.79
C THR A 232 -19.08 2.56 14.95
N LEU A 233 -18.62 1.46 14.34
CA LEU A 233 -19.25 0.15 14.47
C LEU A 233 -19.32 -0.30 15.94
N LEU A 234 -18.21 -0.13 16.67
CA LEU A 234 -18.15 -0.52 18.08
C LEU A 234 -19.02 0.37 18.98
N LEU A 235 -18.91 1.70 18.85
CA LEU A 235 -19.52 2.62 19.81
C LEU A 235 -21.00 2.94 19.52
N GLU A 236 -21.43 2.87 18.26
CA GLU A 236 -22.78 3.29 17.85
C GLU A 236 -23.66 2.11 17.45
N HIS A 237 -23.04 0.95 17.10
CA HIS A 237 -23.77 -0.21 16.60
C HIS A 237 -23.55 -1.50 17.38
N ASP A 238 -22.73 -1.46 18.45
CA ASP A 238 -22.42 -2.61 19.31
C ASP A 238 -21.89 -3.83 18.51
N LEU A 239 -21.17 -3.56 17.42
CA LEU A 239 -20.48 -4.57 16.59
C LEU A 239 -18.99 -4.54 16.87
N LEU A 240 -18.39 -5.69 17.18
CA LEU A 240 -16.97 -5.83 17.44
C LEU A 240 -16.21 -6.12 16.14
N PRO A 241 -15.52 -5.13 15.55
CA PRO A 241 -14.72 -5.32 14.34
C PRO A 241 -13.27 -5.69 14.68
N GLN A 242 -12.63 -6.43 13.76
CA GLN A 242 -11.18 -6.40 13.62
C GLN A 242 -10.81 -5.81 12.25
N ILE A 243 -9.58 -5.29 12.14
CA ILE A 243 -9.03 -4.83 10.87
C ILE A 243 -7.80 -5.67 10.54
N LEU A 244 -7.72 -6.11 9.29
CA LEU A 244 -6.57 -6.80 8.71
C LEU A 244 -5.95 -5.92 7.65
N THR A 245 -4.67 -5.61 7.79
CA THR A 245 -3.93 -4.73 6.87
C THR A 245 -2.70 -5.44 6.36
N PRO A 246 -2.64 -5.80 5.06
CA PRO A 246 -1.44 -6.35 4.44
C PRO A 246 -0.43 -5.26 4.10
N ALA A 247 0.87 -5.59 4.14
CA ALA A 247 1.92 -4.84 3.47
C ALA A 247 2.08 -5.30 2.02
N THR A 248 2.02 -6.61 1.75
CA THR A 248 2.11 -7.19 0.42
C THR A 248 0.72 -7.43 -0.16
N LEU A 249 0.43 -6.80 -1.32
CA LEU A 249 -0.81 -7.01 -2.06
C LEU A 249 -0.70 -8.19 -3.04
N TYR A 250 0.46 -8.34 -3.66
CA TYR A 250 0.70 -9.42 -4.61
C TYR A 250 2.16 -9.93 -4.48
N PRO A 251 2.40 -11.24 -4.42
CA PRO A 251 1.40 -12.33 -4.48
C PRO A 251 0.36 -12.25 -3.35
N VAL A 252 -0.89 -12.63 -3.66
CA VAL A 252 -1.99 -12.56 -2.68
C VAL A 252 -1.84 -13.69 -1.65
N ASP A 253 -1.69 -13.32 -0.39
CA ASP A 253 -1.86 -14.20 0.76
C ASP A 253 -3.26 -14.03 1.35
N THR A 254 -4.00 -15.13 1.50
CA THR A 254 -5.36 -15.12 2.06
C THR A 254 -5.44 -15.71 3.46
N ALA A 255 -4.36 -16.22 4.01
CA ALA A 255 -4.39 -16.96 5.27
C ALA A 255 -5.01 -16.16 6.45
N PRO A 256 -4.64 -14.87 6.70
CA PRO A 256 -5.26 -14.11 7.77
C PRO A 256 -6.75 -13.80 7.54
N VAL A 257 -7.17 -13.67 6.27
CA VAL A 257 -8.58 -13.44 5.92
C VAL A 257 -9.40 -14.72 6.14
N LEU A 258 -8.86 -15.88 5.79
CA LEU A 258 -9.48 -17.19 6.05
C LEU A 258 -9.64 -17.44 7.55
N GLU A 259 -8.63 -17.09 8.36
CA GLU A 259 -8.74 -17.15 9.83
C GLU A 259 -9.90 -16.26 10.34
N ALA A 260 -10.04 -15.05 9.82
CA ALA A 260 -11.13 -14.14 10.18
C ALA A 260 -12.51 -14.68 9.73
N ILE A 261 -12.60 -15.31 8.57
CA ILE A 261 -13.83 -15.98 8.11
C ILE A 261 -14.22 -17.07 9.09
N GLY A 262 -13.30 -17.92 9.50
CA GLY A 262 -13.57 -18.95 10.51
C GLY A 262 -14.00 -18.39 11.87
N ALA A 263 -13.59 -17.16 12.21
CA ALA A 263 -13.95 -16.53 13.48
C ALA A 263 -15.34 -15.85 13.47
N CYS A 264 -15.74 -15.20 12.36
CA CYS A 264 -16.98 -14.40 12.32
C CYS A 264 -17.86 -14.62 11.08
N GLY A 265 -17.35 -15.25 10.04
CA GLY A 265 -18.08 -15.50 8.79
C GLY A 265 -18.42 -14.24 7.97
N ARG A 266 -18.04 -13.04 8.42
CA ARG A 266 -18.39 -11.75 7.78
C ARG A 266 -17.14 -10.94 7.48
N VAL A 267 -16.92 -10.62 6.19
CA VAL A 267 -15.73 -9.88 5.74
C VAL A 267 -16.13 -8.76 4.79
N VAL A 268 -15.60 -7.57 5.05
CA VAL A 268 -15.64 -6.41 4.15
C VAL A 268 -14.23 -6.11 3.68
N ILE A 269 -13.99 -6.10 2.38
CA ILE A 269 -12.71 -5.71 1.79
C ILE A 269 -12.83 -4.31 1.21
N VAL A 270 -11.89 -3.45 1.55
CA VAL A 270 -11.90 -2.03 1.20
C VAL A 270 -10.76 -1.74 0.24
N GLU A 271 -11.04 -1.07 -0.87
CA GLU A 271 -10.06 -0.71 -1.90
C GLU A 271 -10.32 0.67 -2.49
N ASP A 272 -9.27 1.50 -2.61
CA ASP A 272 -9.37 2.88 -3.12
C ASP A 272 -9.22 2.92 -4.65
N SER A 273 -9.92 2.05 -5.35
CA SER A 273 -10.01 2.02 -6.82
C SER A 273 -11.45 1.81 -7.26
N THR A 274 -11.72 2.06 -8.53
CA THR A 274 -13.03 1.74 -9.13
C THR A 274 -13.21 0.24 -9.28
N ALA A 275 -14.44 -0.25 -9.32
CA ALA A 275 -14.78 -1.65 -9.54
C ALA A 275 -14.15 -2.22 -10.83
N GLY A 276 -14.00 -3.53 -10.88
CA GLY A 276 -13.45 -4.29 -12.02
C GLY A 276 -11.95 -4.59 -11.90
N GLY A 277 -11.63 -5.89 -11.81
CA GLY A 277 -10.26 -6.39 -11.71
C GLY A 277 -9.51 -5.94 -10.46
N THR A 278 -10.21 -5.66 -9.36
CA THR A 278 -9.62 -5.13 -8.14
C THR A 278 -8.88 -6.21 -7.34
N TRP A 279 -7.90 -5.81 -6.55
CA TRP A 279 -7.21 -6.71 -5.61
C TRP A 279 -8.20 -7.36 -4.63
N GLY A 280 -9.14 -6.58 -4.11
CA GLY A 280 -10.15 -7.09 -3.18
C GLY A 280 -11.06 -8.14 -3.80
N ALA A 281 -11.37 -8.03 -5.09
CA ALA A 281 -12.12 -9.06 -5.81
C ALA A 281 -11.33 -10.37 -5.95
N GLU A 282 -10.01 -10.31 -6.16
CA GLU A 282 -9.15 -11.49 -6.20
C GLU A 282 -9.08 -12.17 -4.83
N VAL A 283 -8.90 -11.39 -3.74
CA VAL A 283 -8.95 -11.90 -2.36
C VAL A 283 -10.31 -12.56 -2.07
N ALA A 284 -11.41 -11.88 -2.39
CA ALA A 284 -12.77 -12.40 -2.16
C ALA A 284 -13.00 -13.71 -2.93
N SER A 285 -12.58 -13.78 -4.18
CA SER A 285 -12.70 -14.99 -5.01
C SER A 285 -11.94 -16.17 -4.41
N ARG A 286 -10.68 -15.95 -4.01
CA ARG A 286 -9.85 -17.01 -3.39
C ARG A 286 -10.40 -17.47 -2.05
N CYS A 287 -10.81 -16.54 -1.19
CA CYS A 287 -11.39 -16.86 0.12
C CYS A 287 -12.71 -17.61 -0.02
N THR A 288 -13.60 -17.15 -0.92
CA THR A 288 -14.87 -17.85 -1.19
C THR A 288 -14.62 -19.28 -1.68
N GLY A 289 -13.65 -19.48 -2.55
CA GLY A 289 -13.30 -20.82 -3.06
C GLY A 289 -12.77 -21.77 -1.99
N GLN A 290 -12.21 -21.25 -0.89
CA GLN A 290 -11.59 -22.06 0.17
C GLN A 290 -12.46 -22.19 1.41
N ALA A 291 -13.28 -21.21 1.73
CA ALA A 291 -14.04 -21.14 3.00
C ALA A 291 -15.53 -20.81 2.79
N PHE A 292 -16.11 -21.22 1.67
CA PHE A 292 -17.52 -20.94 1.35
C PHE A 292 -18.49 -21.37 2.45
N ALA A 293 -18.25 -22.54 3.04
CA ALA A 293 -19.12 -23.09 4.09
C ALA A 293 -19.05 -22.33 5.42
N ASP A 294 -17.99 -21.57 5.65
CA ASP A 294 -17.75 -20.81 6.88
C ASP A 294 -18.24 -19.35 6.76
N LEU A 295 -18.63 -18.93 5.56
CA LEU A 295 -19.18 -17.61 5.32
C LEU A 295 -20.64 -17.50 5.80
N ALA A 296 -20.90 -16.56 6.71
CA ALA A 296 -22.25 -16.22 7.13
C ALA A 296 -23.00 -15.37 6.10
N ALA A 297 -22.27 -14.62 5.27
CA ALA A 297 -22.77 -13.82 4.15
C ALA A 297 -21.70 -13.70 3.05
N PRO A 298 -22.06 -13.32 1.81
CA PRO A 298 -21.09 -13.08 0.76
C PRO A 298 -20.07 -12.01 1.17
N ILE A 299 -18.77 -12.20 0.84
CA ILE A 299 -17.74 -11.20 1.09
C ILE A 299 -18.13 -9.88 0.41
N ALA A 300 -18.19 -8.80 1.19
CA ALA A 300 -18.56 -7.48 0.71
C ALA A 300 -17.34 -6.70 0.22
N LEU A 301 -17.51 -5.94 -0.87
CA LEU A 301 -16.48 -5.06 -1.40
C LEU A 301 -16.93 -3.61 -1.23
N VAL A 302 -16.01 -2.74 -0.78
CA VAL A 302 -16.15 -1.29 -0.78
C VAL A 302 -15.04 -0.71 -1.64
N HIS A 303 -15.43 -0.03 -2.71
CA HIS A 303 -14.51 0.64 -3.63
C HIS A 303 -15.08 1.99 -4.07
N ALA A 304 -14.27 2.80 -4.72
CA ALA A 304 -14.71 4.06 -5.29
C ALA A 304 -15.79 3.80 -6.37
N PRO A 305 -16.77 4.70 -6.53
CA PRO A 305 -17.75 4.58 -7.60
C PRO A 305 -17.04 4.71 -8.97
N ASP A 306 -17.69 4.23 -10.02
CA ASP A 306 -17.24 4.40 -11.41
C ASP A 306 -17.37 5.88 -11.80
N SER A 307 -16.32 6.64 -11.49
CA SER A 307 -16.27 8.09 -11.71
C SER A 307 -14.83 8.56 -11.92
N ILE A 308 -14.68 9.58 -12.76
CA ILE A 308 -13.44 10.35 -12.87
C ILE A 308 -13.33 11.24 -11.63
N ILE A 309 -12.17 11.24 -10.99
CA ILE A 309 -11.94 11.99 -9.74
C ILE A 309 -11.94 13.49 -10.02
N PRO A 310 -12.87 14.27 -9.42
CA PRO A 310 -12.94 15.71 -9.63
C PRO A 310 -11.94 16.47 -8.75
N SER A 311 -11.62 17.73 -9.13
CA SER A 311 -10.70 18.58 -8.36
C SER A 311 -11.36 19.31 -7.20
N ALA A 312 -12.69 19.54 -7.26
CA ALA A 312 -13.41 20.25 -6.20
C ALA A 312 -13.55 19.35 -4.97
N ALA A 313 -13.09 19.80 -3.80
CA ALA A 313 -12.98 18.98 -2.58
C ALA A 313 -14.27 18.24 -2.20
N HIS A 314 -15.45 18.90 -2.28
CA HIS A 314 -16.73 18.27 -1.95
C HIS A 314 -17.13 17.18 -2.94
N LEU A 315 -16.79 17.34 -4.23
CA LEU A 315 -17.04 16.31 -5.25
C LEU A 315 -16.02 15.17 -5.15
N GLU A 316 -14.75 15.47 -4.89
CA GLU A 316 -13.72 14.47 -4.65
C GLU A 316 -14.09 13.58 -3.45
N GLN A 317 -14.59 14.19 -2.36
CA GLN A 317 -15.08 13.44 -1.20
C GLN A 317 -16.26 12.53 -1.54
N ALA A 318 -17.18 12.98 -2.40
CA ALA A 318 -18.34 12.18 -2.81
C ALA A 318 -17.98 10.91 -3.59
N VAL A 319 -16.82 10.90 -4.29
CA VAL A 319 -16.33 9.73 -5.03
C VAL A 319 -15.24 8.94 -4.28
N SER A 320 -14.85 9.37 -3.08
CA SER A 320 -13.85 8.70 -2.26
C SER A 320 -14.46 7.58 -1.43
N VAL A 321 -13.64 6.60 -1.05
CA VAL A 321 -13.98 5.61 -0.03
C VAL A 321 -13.88 6.28 1.35
N THR A 322 -15.00 6.52 2.01
CA THR A 322 -15.08 7.16 3.33
C THR A 322 -15.35 6.15 4.44
N PRO A 323 -15.06 6.48 5.72
CA PRO A 323 -15.46 5.65 6.85
C PRO A 323 -16.95 5.30 6.86
N ASP A 324 -17.83 6.26 6.53
CA ASP A 324 -19.28 6.06 6.52
C ASP A 324 -19.72 5.02 5.48
N ARG A 325 -19.05 4.95 4.32
CA ARG A 325 -19.32 3.91 3.32
C ARG A 325 -18.89 2.54 3.80
N ILE A 326 -17.78 2.46 4.55
CA ILE A 326 -17.34 1.21 5.18
C ILE A 326 -18.36 0.77 6.24
N VAL A 327 -18.80 1.69 7.10
CA VAL A 327 -19.82 1.41 8.14
C VAL A 327 -21.12 0.94 7.49
N ALA A 328 -21.64 1.67 6.50
CA ALA A 328 -22.89 1.30 5.83
C ALA A 328 -22.80 -0.13 5.26
N ARG A 329 -21.69 -0.46 4.59
CA ARG A 329 -21.52 -1.79 4.00
C ARG A 329 -21.36 -2.89 5.07
N ALA A 330 -20.71 -2.58 6.19
CA ALA A 330 -20.56 -3.49 7.32
C ALA A 330 -21.91 -3.79 7.98
N LEU A 331 -22.76 -2.78 8.15
CA LEU A 331 -24.11 -2.95 8.71
C LEU A 331 -25.02 -3.78 7.80
N GLU A 332 -24.98 -3.54 6.48
CA GLU A 332 -25.71 -4.39 5.53
C GLU A 332 -25.32 -5.86 5.69
N LEU A 333 -24.02 -6.13 5.88
CA LEU A 333 -23.51 -7.49 6.03
C LEU A 333 -23.84 -8.11 7.40
N ALA A 334 -23.91 -7.30 8.45
CA ALA A 334 -24.24 -7.75 9.81
C ALA A 334 -25.72 -8.16 9.94
N HIS A 335 -26.60 -7.58 9.12
CA HIS A 335 -28.04 -7.84 9.12
C HIS A 335 -28.49 -8.85 8.06
N ALA A 336 -27.57 -9.35 7.21
CA ALA A 336 -27.85 -10.36 6.18
C ALA A 336 -27.78 -11.78 6.79
#